data_3f1301341d4798a0586f8d0ac20741ad
#
_entry.id   3f1301341d4798a0586f8d0ac20741ad
#
_cell.length_a   1.000
_cell.length_b   1.000
_cell.length_c   1.000
_cell.angle_alpha   90.00
_cell.angle_beta   90.00
_cell.angle_gamma   90.00
#
_symmetry.space_group_name_H-M   'P 1'
#
loop_
_entity.id
_entity.type
_entity.pdbx_description
1 polymer ?
#
loop_
_entity_poly.entity_id
_entity_poly.type
_entity_poly.pdbx_seq_one_letter_code
_entity_poly.pdbx_strand_id
1 'polypeptide(L)'
;MELKEHFTEKIFRLISETADELGLECYVVGGYVRDIFLHRPSKDIDVVVVGSGIDIAQALGKRLGKGAHVSVFKNFGTAQVKYHDTEVEFVGARKESYSHDSRKPVVEDGTLEDDQNRRDFTINALAVCLNQARYGELVDPFGGLDDLEDRIIRTPLDPDITFSDDPLRMMRCIRFATQLNFYIEDETFDALERNRERIQIISRERIADELNKILLSPVPSKGFVDLDRCGLLELIFPELVALQGVEVKNGRGHKDNFYHTLEVVDNIARVSNNLWLRWATLLHDIGKPRTKRWEPKAGWTFHNHNYIGERMIPDIFRRMKLPMNEKMKYVQKLVGLHMRPIVIADEEVTDSAVRRLLFEAGDDIDDLMLLCEADITSKNEARKQRFLDNFKLVRQKLKDLEEKDRIRNFQPPVDGAEIMQVFGLEPCREIGTLKSAIKDAILDGMIPNEHDAAYAFLLQKAAEMGLKPKQ
;
A
#
# COMPACT_ATOMS: atom_id res chain seq x y z
N MET A 1 29.91 11.36 -21.13
CA MET A 1 29.78 9.90 -20.85
C MET A 1 28.94 9.31 -21.95
N GLU A 2 29.34 8.20 -22.53
CA GLU A 2 28.58 7.47 -23.52
C GLU A 2 28.01 6.18 -22.95
N LEU A 3 26.74 5.91 -23.21
CA LEU A 3 25.98 4.78 -22.68
C LEU A 3 25.46 3.85 -23.79
N LYS A 4 26.16 3.81 -24.94
CA LYS A 4 25.74 3.02 -26.13
C LYS A 4 25.44 1.56 -25.83
N GLU A 5 26.17 0.96 -24.90
CA GLU A 5 26.04 -0.44 -24.50
C GLU A 5 24.70 -0.77 -23.84
N HIS A 6 24.02 0.21 -23.28
CA HIS A 6 22.70 0.03 -22.65
C HIS A 6 21.53 0.19 -23.63
N PHE A 7 21.79 0.61 -24.87
CA PHE A 7 20.80 0.89 -25.89
C PHE A 7 21.02 0.04 -27.16
N THR A 8 21.38 -1.22 -27.00
CA THR A 8 21.67 -2.14 -28.10
C THR A 8 20.45 -2.85 -28.66
N GLU A 9 19.32 -2.81 -27.95
CA GLU A 9 18.09 -3.44 -28.41
C GLU A 9 17.56 -2.83 -29.70
N LYS A 10 16.95 -3.66 -30.55
CA LYS A 10 16.41 -3.25 -31.85
C LYS A 10 15.47 -2.04 -31.77
N ILE A 11 14.68 -1.95 -30.68
CA ILE A 11 13.72 -0.85 -30.51
C ILE A 11 14.42 0.51 -30.47
N PHE A 12 15.52 0.63 -29.75
CA PHE A 12 16.27 1.91 -29.66
C PHE A 12 16.89 2.32 -30.99
N ARG A 13 17.42 1.35 -31.73
CA ARG A 13 17.94 1.60 -33.08
C ARG A 13 16.84 2.08 -34.02
N LEU A 14 15.68 1.47 -34.00
CA LEU A 14 14.54 1.87 -34.85
C LEU A 14 13.99 3.24 -34.46
N ILE A 15 13.98 3.59 -33.18
CA ILE A 15 13.63 4.93 -32.70
C ILE A 15 14.64 5.94 -33.23
N SER A 16 15.94 5.63 -33.14
CA SER A 16 17.03 6.49 -33.66
C SER A 16 16.88 6.77 -35.15
N GLU A 17 16.72 5.73 -35.96
CA GLU A 17 16.54 5.85 -37.41
C GLU A 17 15.28 6.68 -37.75
N THR A 18 14.17 6.43 -37.05
CA THR A 18 12.91 7.15 -37.28
C THR A 18 13.03 8.63 -36.91
N ALA A 19 13.66 8.94 -35.79
CA ALA A 19 13.90 10.35 -35.38
C ALA A 19 14.78 11.07 -36.36
N ASP A 20 15.87 10.48 -36.84
CA ASP A 20 16.79 11.09 -37.79
C ASP A 20 16.13 11.34 -39.16
N GLU A 21 15.29 10.41 -39.64
CA GLU A 21 14.52 10.59 -40.87
C GLU A 21 13.51 11.72 -40.78
N LEU A 22 12.90 11.92 -39.62
CA LEU A 22 11.95 13.01 -39.37
C LEU A 22 12.65 14.33 -39.01
N GLY A 23 13.98 14.34 -38.83
CA GLY A 23 14.73 15.49 -38.40
C GLY A 23 14.42 15.96 -36.98
N LEU A 24 14.06 15.02 -36.09
CA LEU A 24 13.66 15.29 -34.70
C LEU A 24 14.76 14.89 -33.72
N GLU A 25 15.07 15.77 -32.77
CA GLU A 25 15.90 15.38 -31.62
C GLU A 25 15.11 14.47 -30.69
N CYS A 26 15.75 13.41 -30.20
CA CYS A 26 15.11 12.34 -29.46
C CYS A 26 15.99 11.82 -28.32
N TYR A 27 15.40 11.71 -27.14
CA TYR A 27 16.12 11.32 -25.92
C TYR A 27 15.31 10.34 -25.09
N VAL A 28 15.98 9.28 -24.57
CA VAL A 28 15.44 8.50 -23.46
C VAL A 28 15.64 9.30 -22.17
N VAL A 29 14.64 9.38 -21.31
CA VAL A 29 14.66 10.27 -20.14
C VAL A 29 14.14 9.57 -18.87
N GLY A 30 14.38 10.20 -17.75
CA GLY A 30 13.72 9.91 -16.49
C GLY A 30 14.16 8.60 -15.81
N GLY A 31 13.17 7.86 -15.31
CA GLY A 31 13.41 6.68 -14.49
C GLY A 31 14.20 5.57 -15.18
N TYR A 32 14.02 5.39 -16.49
CA TYR A 32 14.78 4.39 -17.25
C TYR A 32 16.29 4.68 -17.22
N VAL A 33 16.69 5.92 -17.44
CA VAL A 33 18.12 6.33 -17.41
C VAL A 33 18.66 6.22 -15.99
N ARG A 34 17.93 6.72 -15.00
CA ARG A 34 18.29 6.57 -13.58
C ARG A 34 18.54 5.12 -13.20
N ASP A 35 17.65 4.21 -13.61
CA ASP A 35 17.69 2.81 -13.22
C ASP A 35 18.85 2.04 -13.86
N ILE A 36 19.38 2.50 -15.01
CA ILE A 36 20.64 2.00 -15.56
C ILE A 36 21.77 2.15 -14.53
N PHE A 37 21.93 3.33 -13.95
CA PHE A 37 22.99 3.59 -12.95
C PHE A 37 22.73 2.90 -11.61
N LEU A 38 21.49 2.64 -11.27
CA LEU A 38 21.10 1.91 -10.06
C LEU A 38 21.10 0.39 -10.24
N HIS A 39 21.44 -0.11 -11.43
CA HIS A 39 21.38 -1.52 -11.77
C HIS A 39 20.03 -2.17 -11.46
N ARG A 40 18.95 -1.42 -11.74
CA ARG A 40 17.58 -1.86 -11.58
C ARG A 40 16.95 -2.19 -12.92
N PRO A 41 16.19 -3.29 -13.04
CA PRO A 41 15.43 -3.54 -14.26
C PRO A 41 14.34 -2.46 -14.40
N SER A 42 14.25 -1.86 -15.60
CA SER A 42 13.16 -0.95 -15.95
C SER A 42 12.58 -1.37 -17.29
N LYS A 43 11.26 -1.41 -17.38
CA LYS A 43 10.53 -1.74 -18.61
C LYS A 43 9.83 -0.51 -19.22
N ASP A 44 9.66 0.53 -18.44
CA ASP A 44 8.98 1.75 -18.86
C ASP A 44 9.99 2.68 -19.52
N ILE A 45 9.90 2.81 -20.84
CA ILE A 45 10.79 3.65 -21.63
C ILE A 45 10.06 4.93 -21.98
N ASP A 46 10.52 6.04 -21.41
CA ASP A 46 10.03 7.38 -21.73
C ASP A 46 10.98 8.05 -22.71
N VAL A 47 10.44 8.53 -23.82
CA VAL A 47 11.19 9.22 -24.87
C VAL A 47 10.64 10.62 -25.04
N VAL A 48 11.52 11.62 -24.89
CA VAL A 48 11.24 13.00 -25.19
C VAL A 48 11.73 13.33 -26.59
N VAL A 49 10.87 13.97 -27.37
CA VAL A 49 11.12 14.41 -28.73
C VAL A 49 11.00 15.92 -28.80
N VAL A 50 12.02 16.61 -29.34
CA VAL A 50 11.90 18.03 -29.62
C VAL A 50 11.09 18.20 -30.91
N GLY A 51 9.77 18.24 -30.74
CA GLY A 51 8.77 18.21 -31.78
C GLY A 51 7.57 17.32 -31.40
N SER A 52 6.95 16.72 -32.42
CA SER A 52 5.76 15.91 -32.22
C SER A 52 6.09 14.46 -31.81
N GLY A 53 5.81 14.11 -30.54
CA GLY A 53 5.89 12.73 -30.06
C GLY A 53 4.88 11.79 -30.75
N ILE A 54 3.74 12.33 -31.18
CA ILE A 54 2.73 11.57 -31.92
C ILE A 54 3.27 11.14 -33.29
N ASP A 55 3.91 12.05 -34.01
CA ASP A 55 4.43 11.79 -35.37
C ASP A 55 5.50 10.69 -35.34
N ILE A 56 6.45 10.76 -34.41
CA ILE A 56 7.49 9.74 -34.29
C ILE A 56 6.91 8.38 -33.88
N ALA A 57 5.93 8.36 -32.97
CA ALA A 57 5.27 7.12 -32.55
C ALA A 57 4.52 6.44 -33.70
N GLN A 58 3.81 7.21 -34.51
CA GLN A 58 3.11 6.69 -35.70
C GLN A 58 4.09 6.17 -36.75
N ALA A 59 5.17 6.90 -37.03
CA ALA A 59 6.20 6.48 -37.96
C ALA A 59 6.92 5.21 -37.48
N LEU A 60 7.25 5.11 -36.20
CA LEU A 60 7.84 3.92 -35.60
C LEU A 60 6.89 2.73 -35.67
N GLY A 61 5.61 2.91 -35.40
CA GLY A 61 4.59 1.87 -35.49
C GLY A 61 4.48 1.28 -36.90
N LYS A 62 4.53 2.11 -37.94
CA LYS A 62 4.57 1.67 -39.34
C LYS A 62 5.84 0.86 -39.65
N ARG A 63 6.97 1.29 -39.13
CA ARG A 63 8.27 0.64 -39.34
C ARG A 63 8.35 -0.73 -38.63
N LEU A 64 7.74 -0.85 -37.45
CA LEU A 64 7.64 -2.11 -36.70
C LEU A 64 6.67 -3.12 -37.35
N GLY A 65 5.66 -2.63 -38.06
CA GLY A 65 4.70 -3.42 -38.80
C GLY A 65 3.73 -4.24 -37.95
N LYS A 66 3.42 -5.45 -38.37
CA LYS A 66 2.47 -6.34 -37.66
C LYS A 66 2.99 -6.68 -36.27
N GLY A 67 2.13 -6.47 -35.25
CA GLY A 67 2.45 -6.69 -33.83
C GLY A 67 2.75 -5.41 -33.06
N ALA A 68 2.91 -4.28 -33.74
CA ALA A 68 2.99 -2.99 -33.09
C ALA A 68 1.59 -2.36 -32.88
N HIS A 69 1.33 -1.87 -31.69
CA HIS A 69 0.12 -1.13 -31.36
C HIS A 69 0.48 0.30 -30.95
N VAL A 70 -0.10 1.28 -31.63
CA VAL A 70 0.12 2.72 -31.34
C VAL A 70 -1.14 3.32 -30.76
N SER A 71 -1.05 3.85 -29.54
CA SER A 71 -2.10 4.60 -28.88
C SER A 71 -1.76 6.07 -28.84
N VAL A 72 -2.66 6.93 -29.28
CA VAL A 72 -2.45 8.39 -29.37
C VAL A 72 -3.34 9.12 -28.38
N PHE A 73 -2.75 9.98 -27.57
CA PHE A 73 -3.41 10.80 -26.55
C PHE A 73 -3.31 12.28 -26.96
N LYS A 74 -4.11 12.68 -27.93
CA LYS A 74 -4.05 14.02 -28.56
C LYS A 74 -4.11 15.18 -27.56
N ASN A 75 -4.95 15.06 -26.54
CA ASN A 75 -5.12 16.12 -25.54
C ASN A 75 -3.86 16.35 -24.68
N PHE A 76 -2.96 15.40 -24.65
CA PHE A 76 -1.71 15.46 -23.87
C PHE A 76 -0.47 15.58 -24.76
N GLY A 77 -0.64 15.51 -26.08
CA GLY A 77 0.50 15.53 -27.03
C GLY A 77 1.40 14.31 -26.88
N THR A 78 0.90 13.18 -26.38
CA THR A 78 1.66 11.96 -26.12
C THR A 78 1.15 10.80 -26.96
N ALA A 79 2.02 9.82 -27.20
CA ALA A 79 1.66 8.56 -27.83
C ALA A 79 2.48 7.42 -27.24
N GLN A 80 1.90 6.23 -27.28
CA GLN A 80 2.50 5.03 -26.75
C GLN A 80 2.62 3.99 -27.86
N VAL A 81 3.77 3.36 -27.95
CA VAL A 81 4.02 2.24 -28.86
C VAL A 81 4.28 0.98 -28.03
N LYS A 82 3.40 0.00 -28.21
CA LYS A 82 3.58 -1.32 -27.64
C LYS A 82 3.99 -2.29 -28.72
N TYR A 83 5.11 -3.01 -28.49
CA TYR A 83 5.64 -4.00 -29.40
C TYR A 83 6.21 -5.16 -28.59
N HIS A 84 5.59 -6.33 -28.71
CA HIS A 84 5.86 -7.50 -27.86
C HIS A 84 5.75 -7.13 -26.38
N ASP A 85 6.78 -7.38 -25.58
CA ASP A 85 6.83 -7.06 -24.15
C ASP A 85 7.39 -5.66 -23.84
N THR A 86 7.68 -4.87 -24.90
CA THR A 86 8.25 -3.53 -24.76
C THR A 86 7.18 -2.46 -24.99
N GLU A 87 7.17 -1.46 -24.13
CA GLU A 87 6.27 -0.31 -24.21
C GLU A 87 7.09 0.96 -24.14
N VAL A 88 6.89 1.85 -25.10
CA VAL A 88 7.59 3.15 -25.20
C VAL A 88 6.57 4.27 -25.24
N GLU A 89 6.68 5.22 -24.33
CA GLU A 89 5.90 6.46 -24.33
C GLU A 89 6.69 7.58 -24.99
N PHE A 90 6.06 8.26 -25.94
CA PHE A 90 6.64 9.41 -26.64
C PHE A 90 5.94 10.68 -26.21
N VAL A 91 6.72 11.66 -25.76
CA VAL A 91 6.24 12.98 -25.30
C VAL A 91 7.02 14.04 -26.04
N GLY A 92 6.33 15.06 -26.55
CA GLY A 92 7.00 16.26 -27.06
C GLY A 92 7.67 17.03 -25.92
N ALA A 93 8.90 17.51 -26.15
CA ALA A 93 9.57 18.42 -25.20
C ALA A 93 8.71 19.65 -25.00
N ARG A 94 8.51 20.05 -23.74
CA ARG A 94 7.55 21.11 -23.41
C ARG A 94 8.07 22.04 -22.33
N LYS A 95 7.62 23.28 -22.42
CA LYS A 95 7.71 24.26 -21.36
C LYS A 95 6.39 24.35 -20.63
N GLU A 96 6.42 24.36 -19.32
CA GLU A 96 5.25 24.42 -18.46
C GLU A 96 5.21 25.74 -17.69
N SER A 97 4.01 26.34 -17.60
CA SER A 97 3.75 27.51 -16.77
C SER A 97 2.57 27.19 -15.84
N TYR A 98 2.69 27.51 -14.56
CA TYR A 98 1.73 27.16 -13.53
C TYR A 98 1.03 28.38 -12.95
N SER A 99 -0.24 28.23 -12.57
CA SER A 99 -0.97 29.17 -11.75
C SER A 99 -1.02 28.71 -10.30
N HIS A 100 -1.11 29.64 -9.35
CA HIS A 100 -1.09 29.33 -7.93
C HIS A 100 -2.20 28.34 -7.49
N ASP A 101 -3.38 28.45 -8.12
CA ASP A 101 -4.58 27.71 -7.69
C ASP A 101 -4.75 26.34 -8.39
N SER A 102 -3.80 25.94 -9.22
CA SER A 102 -3.88 24.71 -9.99
C SER A 102 -2.52 24.07 -10.19
N ARG A 103 -2.48 22.73 -10.10
CA ARG A 103 -1.32 21.94 -10.52
C ARG A 103 -1.28 21.68 -12.04
N LYS A 104 -2.32 22.05 -12.78
CA LYS A 104 -2.38 21.85 -14.23
C LYS A 104 -1.62 22.99 -14.92
N PRO A 105 -0.53 22.69 -15.65
CA PRO A 105 0.22 23.72 -16.34
C PRO A 105 -0.47 24.18 -17.64
N VAL A 106 -0.12 25.37 -18.06
CA VAL A 106 -0.20 25.77 -19.47
C VAL A 106 1.05 25.21 -20.15
N VAL A 107 0.87 24.48 -21.24
CA VAL A 107 1.93 23.74 -21.93
C VAL A 107 2.21 24.41 -23.29
N GLU A 108 3.48 24.67 -23.57
CA GLU A 108 3.98 25.13 -24.84
C GLU A 108 5.09 24.21 -25.35
N ASP A 109 5.32 24.19 -26.65
CA ASP A 109 6.47 23.48 -27.23
C ASP A 109 7.77 24.05 -26.68
N GLY A 110 8.69 23.17 -26.30
CA GLY A 110 9.94 23.53 -25.66
C GLY A 110 11.15 22.79 -26.23
N THR A 111 12.31 23.14 -25.69
CA THR A 111 13.58 22.45 -25.90
C THR A 111 13.78 21.30 -24.88
N LEU A 112 14.82 20.50 -25.06
CA LEU A 112 15.23 19.53 -24.05
C LEU A 112 15.52 20.21 -22.70
N GLU A 113 16.18 21.38 -22.73
CA GLU A 113 16.46 22.15 -21.52
C GLU A 113 15.19 22.55 -20.79
N ASP A 114 14.16 23.03 -21.50
CA ASP A 114 12.84 23.32 -20.91
C ASP A 114 12.23 22.10 -20.28
N ASP A 115 12.31 20.95 -20.93
CA ASP A 115 11.78 19.70 -20.42
C ASP A 115 12.52 19.22 -19.16
N GLN A 116 13.84 19.33 -19.13
CA GLN A 116 14.64 18.96 -17.95
C GLN A 116 14.39 19.92 -16.77
N ASN A 117 14.24 21.21 -17.03
CA ASN A 117 13.97 22.24 -16.02
C ASN A 117 12.66 22.03 -15.29
N ARG A 118 11.62 21.50 -15.96
CA ARG A 118 10.30 21.26 -15.38
C ARG A 118 10.19 19.99 -14.54
N ARG A 119 11.22 19.13 -14.55
CA ARG A 119 11.17 17.85 -13.84
C ARG A 119 11.31 18.02 -12.34
N ASP A 120 10.90 16.99 -11.60
CA ASP A 120 10.83 17.03 -10.14
C ASP A 120 12.20 16.98 -9.46
N PHE A 121 13.08 16.04 -9.89
CA PHE A 121 14.38 15.80 -9.24
C PHE A 121 15.49 15.64 -10.26
N THR A 122 16.72 15.97 -9.84
CA THR A 122 17.93 15.88 -10.69
C THR A 122 18.15 14.48 -11.23
N ILE A 123 17.91 13.46 -10.41
CA ILE A 123 18.07 12.04 -10.79
C ILE A 123 17.03 11.57 -11.81
N ASN A 124 15.93 12.27 -11.97
CA ASN A 124 14.87 12.01 -12.94
C ASN A 124 14.96 12.96 -14.16
N ALA A 125 15.93 13.85 -14.18
CA ALA A 125 16.17 14.81 -15.28
C ALA A 125 17.34 14.38 -16.19
N LEU A 126 17.86 13.18 -16.03
CA LEU A 126 18.86 12.59 -16.91
C LEU A 126 18.26 12.26 -18.27
N ALA A 127 18.97 12.56 -19.33
CA ALA A 127 18.57 12.23 -20.69
C ALA A 127 19.72 11.58 -21.46
N VAL A 128 19.40 10.63 -22.35
CA VAL A 128 20.36 10.02 -23.25
C VAL A 128 19.92 10.20 -24.68
N CYS A 129 20.77 10.78 -25.50
CA CYS A 129 20.48 11.06 -26.92
C CYS A 129 20.38 9.74 -27.71
N LEU A 130 19.33 9.62 -28.53
CA LEU A 130 19.15 8.49 -29.45
C LEU A 130 19.46 8.85 -30.92
N ASN A 131 19.61 10.13 -31.28
CA ASN A 131 20.02 10.50 -32.64
C ASN A 131 21.41 9.93 -32.93
N GLN A 132 21.62 9.45 -34.15
CA GLN A 132 22.83 8.73 -34.52
C GLN A 132 24.12 9.55 -34.28
N ALA A 133 24.10 10.85 -34.57
CA ALA A 133 25.27 11.72 -34.40
C ALA A 133 25.79 11.79 -32.95
N ARG A 134 24.90 11.59 -31.97
CA ARG A 134 25.20 11.68 -30.52
C ARG A 134 24.67 10.47 -29.76
N TYR A 135 24.51 9.34 -30.41
CA TYR A 135 23.88 8.16 -29.84
C TYR A 135 24.55 7.68 -28.55
N GLY A 136 23.78 7.56 -27.51
CA GLY A 136 24.25 7.12 -26.18
C GLY A 136 24.88 8.23 -25.34
N GLU A 137 24.93 9.49 -25.81
CA GLU A 137 25.46 10.63 -25.05
C GLU A 137 24.51 11.01 -23.92
N LEU A 138 25.05 11.04 -22.69
CA LEU A 138 24.33 11.51 -21.50
C LEU A 138 24.25 13.03 -21.47
N VAL A 139 23.07 13.57 -21.26
CA VAL A 139 22.80 14.99 -21.02
C VAL A 139 22.31 15.16 -19.59
N ASP A 140 23.17 15.71 -18.72
CA ASP A 140 22.96 15.85 -17.29
C ASP A 140 23.31 17.28 -16.83
N PRO A 141 22.42 18.27 -17.07
CA PRO A 141 22.74 19.68 -16.78
C PRO A 141 22.73 20.01 -15.28
N PHE A 142 22.14 19.18 -14.43
CA PHE A 142 21.94 19.45 -13.00
C PHE A 142 22.84 18.62 -12.07
N GLY A 143 23.74 17.82 -12.61
CA GLY A 143 24.56 16.93 -11.78
C GLY A 143 23.78 15.76 -11.15
N GLY A 144 22.74 15.27 -11.86
CA GLY A 144 21.93 14.16 -11.39
C GLY A 144 22.72 12.87 -11.19
N LEU A 145 23.79 12.66 -11.97
CA LEU A 145 24.67 11.51 -11.79
C LEU A 145 25.44 11.58 -10.45
N ASP A 146 25.93 12.76 -10.07
CA ASP A 146 26.57 12.96 -8.78
C ASP A 146 25.58 12.74 -7.64
N ASP A 147 24.33 13.23 -7.77
CA ASP A 147 23.27 13.01 -6.80
C ASP A 147 22.88 11.52 -6.67
N LEU A 148 22.94 10.76 -7.77
CA LEU A 148 22.77 9.30 -7.70
C LEU A 148 23.88 8.61 -6.95
N GLU A 149 25.14 9.00 -7.17
CA GLU A 149 26.30 8.45 -6.49
C GLU A 149 26.26 8.78 -5.00
N ASP A 150 25.94 10.02 -4.66
CA ASP A 150 25.81 10.50 -3.27
C ASP A 150 24.48 10.09 -2.61
N ARG A 151 23.55 9.48 -3.34
CA ARG A 151 22.23 9.06 -2.88
C ARG A 151 21.39 10.22 -2.33
N ILE A 152 21.27 11.27 -3.13
CA ILE A 152 20.58 12.51 -2.78
C ILE A 152 19.33 12.70 -3.66
N ILE A 153 18.23 13.13 -3.05
CA ILE A 153 17.06 13.67 -3.73
C ILE A 153 17.14 15.19 -3.65
N ARG A 154 17.23 15.82 -4.82
CA ARG A 154 17.34 17.27 -5.01
C ARG A 154 16.51 17.72 -6.18
N THR A 155 15.86 18.88 -6.06
CA THR A 155 15.16 19.49 -7.20
C THR A 155 16.16 20.10 -8.19
N PRO A 156 15.87 20.06 -9.52
CA PRO A 156 16.74 20.68 -10.53
C PRO A 156 16.91 22.19 -10.33
N LEU A 157 15.82 22.87 -10.00
CA LEU A 157 15.75 24.30 -9.76
C LEU A 157 15.37 24.59 -8.31
N ASP A 158 15.00 25.83 -8.00
CA ASP A 158 14.53 26.24 -6.68
C ASP A 158 13.39 25.32 -6.19
N PRO A 159 13.57 24.62 -5.06
CA PRO A 159 12.57 23.67 -4.57
C PRO A 159 11.23 24.33 -4.20
N ASP A 160 11.22 25.59 -3.77
CA ASP A 160 9.98 26.31 -3.48
C ASP A 160 9.13 26.48 -4.75
N ILE A 161 9.76 26.76 -5.88
CA ILE A 161 9.07 26.85 -7.18
C ILE A 161 8.59 25.47 -7.62
N THR A 162 9.45 24.45 -7.55
CA THR A 162 9.13 23.08 -7.94
C THR A 162 7.92 22.52 -7.19
N PHE A 163 7.86 22.71 -5.87
CA PHE A 163 6.76 22.21 -5.03
C PHE A 163 5.53 23.11 -5.09
N SER A 164 5.69 24.41 -5.27
CA SER A 164 4.58 25.32 -5.48
C SER A 164 3.87 25.09 -6.80
N ASP A 165 4.60 24.82 -7.86
CA ASP A 165 4.07 24.55 -9.20
C ASP A 165 3.22 23.28 -9.23
N ASP A 166 3.75 22.18 -8.77
CA ASP A 166 3.02 20.91 -8.60
C ASP A 166 3.25 20.33 -7.21
N PRO A 167 2.34 20.59 -6.26
CA PRO A 167 2.49 20.12 -4.89
C PRO A 167 2.54 18.60 -4.73
N LEU A 168 2.08 17.80 -5.71
CA LEU A 168 2.24 16.35 -5.68
C LEU A 168 3.72 15.95 -5.65
N ARG A 169 4.61 16.78 -6.16
CA ARG A 169 6.05 16.55 -6.12
C ARG A 169 6.60 16.47 -4.71
N MET A 170 5.93 17.05 -3.71
CA MET A 170 6.27 16.88 -2.30
C MET A 170 6.09 15.41 -1.87
N MET A 171 4.98 14.80 -2.23
CA MET A 171 4.74 13.37 -1.99
C MET A 171 5.73 12.49 -2.77
N ARG A 172 6.02 12.86 -4.00
CA ARG A 172 7.00 12.17 -4.85
C ARG A 172 8.41 12.24 -4.27
N CYS A 173 8.80 13.38 -3.67
CA CYS A 173 10.07 13.56 -2.97
C CYS A 173 10.24 12.51 -1.86
N ILE A 174 9.27 12.43 -0.96
CA ILE A 174 9.27 11.44 0.13
C ILE A 174 9.26 10.01 -0.44
N ARG A 175 8.46 9.75 -1.45
CA ARG A 175 8.37 8.43 -2.08
C ARG A 175 9.72 7.99 -2.67
N PHE A 176 10.36 8.81 -3.49
CA PHE A 176 11.65 8.44 -4.07
C PHE A 176 12.74 8.25 -3.01
N ALA A 177 12.81 9.14 -2.02
CA ALA A 177 13.73 8.98 -0.90
C ALA A 177 13.53 7.65 -0.16
N THR A 178 12.28 7.22 0.00
CA THR A 178 11.94 5.97 0.69
C THR A 178 12.22 4.75 -0.18
N GLN A 179 11.78 4.76 -1.44
CA GLN A 179 11.98 3.65 -2.38
C GLN A 179 13.45 3.39 -2.70
N LEU A 180 14.23 4.45 -2.86
CA LEU A 180 15.64 4.37 -3.23
C LEU A 180 16.58 4.34 -2.03
N ASN A 181 16.06 4.58 -0.83
CA ASN A 181 16.84 4.79 0.40
C ASN A 181 17.86 5.93 0.22
N PHE A 182 17.37 7.06 -0.27
CA PHE A 182 18.17 8.26 -0.49
C PHE A 182 17.89 9.31 0.58
N TYR A 183 18.85 10.18 0.80
CA TYR A 183 18.73 11.35 1.65
C TYR A 183 18.11 12.50 0.85
N ILE A 184 17.17 13.23 1.47
CA ILE A 184 16.62 14.45 0.88
C ILE A 184 17.57 15.59 1.25
N GLU A 185 18.05 16.32 0.23
CA GLU A 185 18.90 17.50 0.44
C GLU A 185 18.22 18.51 1.37
N ASP A 186 18.98 19.15 2.26
CA ASP A 186 18.42 19.97 3.34
C ASP A 186 17.52 21.10 2.84
N GLU A 187 17.95 21.87 1.83
CA GLU A 187 17.13 22.92 1.21
C GLU A 187 15.84 22.38 0.60
N THR A 188 15.92 21.23 -0.06
CA THR A 188 14.75 20.55 -0.63
C THR A 188 13.81 20.10 0.48
N PHE A 189 14.32 19.56 1.59
CA PHE A 189 13.52 19.17 2.74
C PHE A 189 12.84 20.37 3.42
N ASP A 190 13.57 21.46 3.64
CA ASP A 190 13.02 22.69 4.22
C ASP A 190 11.89 23.27 3.36
N ALA A 191 12.02 23.17 2.04
CA ALA A 191 10.97 23.59 1.10
C ALA A 191 9.69 22.73 1.21
N LEU A 192 9.80 21.44 1.56
CA LEU A 192 8.61 20.61 1.88
C LEU A 192 7.79 21.22 3.01
N GLU A 193 8.45 21.61 4.08
CA GLU A 193 7.80 22.22 5.23
C GLU A 193 7.18 23.57 4.89
N ARG A 194 7.90 24.44 4.16
CA ARG A 194 7.39 25.74 3.74
C ARG A 194 6.17 25.66 2.83
N ASN A 195 6.10 24.66 1.96
CA ASN A 195 5.04 24.50 0.96
C ASN A 195 3.97 23.49 1.34
N ARG A 196 4.02 22.86 2.54
CA ARG A 196 3.15 21.74 2.93
C ARG A 196 1.66 22.01 2.76
N GLU A 197 1.20 23.22 3.05
CA GLU A 197 -0.22 23.58 2.93
C GLU A 197 -0.75 23.49 1.50
N ARG A 198 0.11 23.60 0.50
CA ARG A 198 -0.27 23.47 -0.90
C ARG A 198 -0.70 22.06 -1.29
N ILE A 199 -0.44 21.04 -0.45
CA ILE A 199 -0.90 19.68 -0.69
C ILE A 199 -2.45 19.59 -0.75
N GLN A 200 -3.15 20.56 -0.17
CA GLN A 200 -4.61 20.60 -0.13
C GLN A 200 -5.25 20.76 -1.52
N ILE A 201 -4.54 21.29 -2.51
CA ILE A 201 -5.05 21.38 -3.89
C ILE A 201 -4.94 20.05 -4.66
N ILE A 202 -4.23 19.06 -4.13
CA ILE A 202 -4.05 17.77 -4.77
C ILE A 202 -5.22 16.84 -4.44
N SER A 203 -5.69 16.10 -5.44
CA SER A 203 -6.74 15.11 -5.23
C SER A 203 -6.31 14.01 -4.28
N ARG A 204 -7.24 13.52 -3.49
CA ARG A 204 -6.96 12.45 -2.51
C ARG A 204 -6.51 11.16 -3.17
N GLU A 205 -7.02 10.85 -4.34
CA GLU A 205 -6.61 9.70 -5.15
C GLU A 205 -5.11 9.74 -5.47
N ARG A 206 -4.60 10.89 -5.87
CA ARG A 206 -3.19 11.08 -6.19
C ARG A 206 -2.30 10.94 -4.95
N ILE A 207 -2.74 11.50 -3.83
CA ILE A 207 -2.05 11.36 -2.55
C ILE A 207 -2.03 9.88 -2.12
N ALA A 208 -3.15 9.18 -2.23
CA ALA A 208 -3.25 7.76 -1.90
C ALA A 208 -2.33 6.90 -2.75
N ASP A 209 -2.22 7.17 -4.05
CA ASP A 209 -1.30 6.46 -4.94
C ASP A 209 0.16 6.60 -4.48
N GLU A 210 0.58 7.78 -4.08
CA GLU A 210 1.93 8.00 -3.56
C GLU A 210 2.13 7.34 -2.17
N LEU A 211 1.14 7.41 -1.29
CA LEU A 211 1.18 6.70 0.00
C LEU A 211 1.29 5.18 -0.18
N ASN A 212 0.56 4.61 -1.12
CA ASN A 212 0.67 3.19 -1.44
C ASN A 212 2.08 2.79 -1.86
N LYS A 213 2.73 3.61 -2.68
CA LYS A 213 4.12 3.38 -3.10
C LYS A 213 5.12 3.53 -1.96
N ILE A 214 4.91 4.48 -1.05
CA ILE A 214 5.70 4.62 0.18
C ILE A 214 5.53 3.37 1.05
N LEU A 215 4.29 2.94 1.27
CA LEU A 215 3.97 1.77 2.10
C LEU A 215 4.53 0.46 1.51
N LEU A 216 4.63 0.35 0.18
CA LEU A 216 5.25 -0.79 -0.51
C LEU A 216 6.78 -0.74 -0.56
N SER A 217 7.41 0.32 -0.09
CA SER A 217 8.86 0.45 -0.08
C SER A 217 9.50 -0.58 0.87
N PRO A 218 10.81 -0.87 0.73
CA PRO A 218 11.51 -1.82 1.59
C PRO A 218 11.51 -1.46 3.08
N VAL A 219 11.62 -0.16 3.40
CA VAL A 219 11.57 0.38 4.77
C VAL A 219 10.57 1.53 4.83
N PRO A 220 9.26 1.24 4.92
CA PRO A 220 8.22 2.26 4.86
C PRO A 220 8.29 3.30 5.97
N SER A 221 8.80 2.94 7.14
CA SER A 221 8.94 3.84 8.29
C SER A 221 9.69 5.12 7.97
N LYS A 222 10.73 5.02 7.13
CA LYS A 222 11.49 6.19 6.67
C LYS A 222 10.58 7.24 6.03
N GLY A 223 9.68 6.82 5.14
CA GLY A 223 8.76 7.72 4.46
C GLY A 223 7.75 8.37 5.41
N PHE A 224 7.18 7.61 6.32
CA PHE A 224 6.23 8.15 7.30
C PHE A 224 6.88 9.10 8.31
N VAL A 225 8.11 8.84 8.71
CA VAL A 225 8.89 9.76 9.56
C VAL A 225 9.18 11.07 8.82
N ASP A 226 9.57 11.01 7.56
CA ASP A 226 9.81 12.21 6.75
C ASP A 226 8.52 13.00 6.49
N LEU A 227 7.39 12.32 6.22
CA LEU A 227 6.07 12.95 6.10
C LEU A 227 5.66 13.67 7.38
N ASP A 228 5.94 13.08 8.53
CA ASP A 228 5.66 13.69 9.84
C ASP A 228 6.56 14.90 10.10
N ARG A 229 7.86 14.76 9.90
CA ARG A 229 8.85 15.81 10.15
C ARG A 229 8.61 17.07 9.31
N CYS A 230 8.17 16.95 8.06
CA CYS A 230 7.88 18.08 7.20
C CYS A 230 6.45 18.64 7.36
N GLY A 231 5.62 18.02 8.21
CA GLY A 231 4.25 18.46 8.49
C GLY A 231 3.20 18.02 7.46
N LEU A 232 3.56 17.25 6.44
CA LEU A 232 2.60 16.71 5.46
C LEU A 232 1.66 15.67 6.09
N LEU A 233 2.17 14.84 7.00
CA LEU A 233 1.39 13.75 7.57
C LEU A 233 0.14 14.24 8.31
N GLU A 234 0.25 15.31 9.08
CA GLU A 234 -0.86 15.92 9.78
C GLU A 234 -1.98 16.37 8.83
N LEU A 235 -1.62 16.88 7.66
CA LEU A 235 -2.57 17.36 6.66
C LEU A 235 -3.26 16.23 5.89
N ILE A 236 -2.56 15.12 5.64
CA ILE A 236 -3.07 14.01 4.82
C ILE A 236 -3.60 12.84 5.65
N PHE A 237 -3.07 12.64 6.85
CA PHE A 237 -3.38 11.48 7.69
C PHE A 237 -3.33 11.82 9.20
N PRO A 238 -4.21 12.71 9.71
CA PRO A 238 -4.16 13.18 11.09
C PRO A 238 -4.35 12.07 12.12
N GLU A 239 -5.09 10.99 11.81
CA GLU A 239 -5.28 9.87 12.73
C GLU A 239 -3.98 9.14 13.05
N LEU A 240 -3.06 9.06 12.09
CA LEU A 240 -1.76 8.44 12.31
C LEU A 240 -0.88 9.30 13.23
N VAL A 241 -0.91 10.62 13.04
CA VAL A 241 -0.23 11.59 13.91
C VAL A 241 -0.77 11.53 15.34
N ALA A 242 -2.05 11.29 15.52
CA ALA A 242 -2.69 11.16 16.84
C ALA A 242 -2.15 9.98 17.67
N LEU A 243 -1.46 9.02 17.07
CA LEU A 243 -0.77 7.92 17.77
C LEU A 243 0.49 8.38 18.52
N GLN A 244 1.02 9.55 18.20
CA GLN A 244 2.27 10.06 18.76
C GLN A 244 2.13 10.45 20.24
N GLY A 245 3.26 10.39 20.92
CA GLY A 245 3.43 10.87 22.26
C GLY A 245 3.40 9.77 23.33
N VAL A 246 4.03 10.08 24.44
CA VAL A 246 4.08 9.26 25.65
C VAL A 246 3.65 10.10 26.83
N GLU A 247 2.61 9.67 27.51
CA GLU A 247 2.21 10.28 28.77
C GLU A 247 2.71 9.43 29.94
N VAL A 248 3.29 10.11 30.93
CA VAL A 248 3.76 9.49 32.16
C VAL A 248 2.90 9.95 33.32
N LYS A 249 2.30 9.01 34.04
CA LYS A 249 1.53 9.28 35.25
C LYS A 249 1.94 8.30 36.35
N ASN A 250 2.25 8.81 37.52
CA ASN A 250 2.75 8.02 38.67
C ASN A 250 3.92 7.11 38.29
N GLY A 251 4.87 7.62 37.49
CA GLY A 251 6.05 6.87 37.05
C GLY A 251 5.80 5.79 36.00
N ARG A 252 4.55 5.67 35.49
CA ARG A 252 4.18 4.69 34.47
C ARG A 252 3.87 5.39 33.15
N GLY A 253 4.63 5.05 32.12
CA GLY A 253 4.42 5.49 30.74
C GLY A 253 3.86 4.38 29.87
N HIS A 254 3.49 4.73 28.63
CA HIS A 254 3.18 3.76 27.58
C HIS A 254 4.16 3.93 26.40
N LYS A 255 4.17 2.99 25.48
CA LYS A 255 4.95 3.12 24.25
C LYS A 255 4.40 4.29 23.41
N ASP A 256 5.28 4.94 22.64
CA ASP A 256 4.83 5.79 21.54
C ASP A 256 4.21 4.90 20.47
N ASN A 257 2.89 5.00 20.30
CA ASN A 257 2.14 4.13 19.42
C ASN A 257 2.43 4.39 17.94
N PHE A 258 2.87 5.61 17.59
CA PHE A 258 3.27 5.95 16.23
C PHE A 258 4.54 5.20 15.81
N TYR A 259 5.61 5.30 16.60
CA TYR A 259 6.87 4.62 16.29
C TYR A 259 6.75 3.11 16.41
N HIS A 260 5.96 2.61 17.37
CA HIS A 260 5.63 1.20 17.44
C HIS A 260 4.94 0.71 16.16
N THR A 261 3.93 1.43 15.68
CA THR A 261 3.21 1.09 14.45
C THR A 261 4.16 1.04 13.25
N LEU A 262 5.06 2.00 13.11
CA LEU A 262 6.04 2.02 12.03
C LEU A 262 7.04 0.85 12.11
N GLU A 263 7.46 0.46 13.30
CA GLU A 263 8.29 -0.74 13.50
C GLU A 263 7.57 -2.01 13.05
N VAL A 264 6.28 -2.14 13.38
CA VAL A 264 5.46 -3.29 12.95
C VAL A 264 5.28 -3.30 11.43
N VAL A 265 5.08 -2.14 10.81
CA VAL A 265 5.00 -2.02 9.34
C VAL A 265 6.30 -2.46 8.68
N ASP A 266 7.46 -2.06 9.21
CA ASP A 266 8.76 -2.51 8.70
C ASP A 266 8.93 -4.02 8.86
N ASN A 267 8.47 -4.60 9.97
CA ASN A 267 8.50 -6.05 10.18
C ASN A 267 7.68 -6.79 9.11
N ILE A 268 6.49 -6.30 8.80
CA ILE A 268 5.65 -6.86 7.73
C ILE A 268 6.30 -6.67 6.36
N ALA A 269 6.94 -5.53 6.11
CA ALA A 269 7.60 -5.25 4.83
C ALA A 269 8.70 -6.28 4.47
N ARG A 270 9.31 -6.90 5.48
CA ARG A 270 10.34 -7.94 5.29
C ARG A 270 9.77 -9.29 4.84
N VAL A 271 8.50 -9.55 5.10
CA VAL A 271 7.88 -10.87 4.90
C VAL A 271 6.72 -10.87 3.91
N SER A 272 6.20 -9.70 3.53
CA SER A 272 5.05 -9.62 2.61
C SER A 272 5.07 -8.34 1.76
N ASN A 273 4.76 -8.51 0.48
CA ASN A 273 4.51 -7.41 -0.46
C ASN A 273 3.01 -7.10 -0.65
N ASN A 274 2.15 -7.69 0.16
CA ASN A 274 0.72 -7.42 0.09
C ASN A 274 0.40 -6.02 0.62
N LEU A 275 0.01 -5.12 -0.28
CA LEU A 275 -0.31 -3.73 0.04
C LEU A 275 -1.37 -3.63 1.15
N TRP A 276 -2.41 -4.45 1.09
CA TRP A 276 -3.53 -4.36 2.02
C TRP A 276 -3.20 -4.94 3.39
N LEU A 277 -2.31 -5.91 3.46
CA LEU A 277 -1.74 -6.34 4.74
C LEU A 277 -0.89 -5.23 5.37
N ARG A 278 -0.11 -4.50 4.57
CA ARG A 278 0.64 -3.33 5.06
C ARG A 278 -0.28 -2.20 5.52
N TRP A 279 -1.39 -1.96 4.84
CA TRP A 279 -2.43 -1.03 5.30
C TRP A 279 -3.08 -1.48 6.61
N ALA A 280 -3.44 -2.76 6.74
CA ALA A 280 -3.98 -3.31 7.98
C ALA A 280 -2.98 -3.15 9.14
N THR A 281 -1.71 -3.37 8.88
CA THR A 281 -0.63 -3.18 9.84
C THR A 281 -0.49 -1.72 10.26
N LEU A 282 -0.52 -0.78 9.31
CA LEU A 282 -0.46 0.66 9.59
C LEU A 282 -1.64 1.13 10.45
N LEU A 283 -2.80 0.50 10.31
CA LEU A 283 -4.04 0.87 10.97
C LEU A 283 -4.40 0.01 12.19
N HIS A 284 -3.62 -1.03 12.52
CA HIS A 284 -4.03 -1.98 13.56
C HIS A 284 -4.26 -1.34 14.93
N ASP A 285 -3.50 -0.32 15.28
CA ASP A 285 -3.58 0.40 16.55
C ASP A 285 -4.28 1.77 16.45
N ILE A 286 -4.89 2.08 15.32
CA ILE A 286 -5.45 3.42 15.04
C ILE A 286 -6.57 3.83 16.03
N GLY A 287 -7.18 2.89 16.69
CA GLY A 287 -8.20 3.12 17.71
C GLY A 287 -7.65 3.50 19.09
N LYS A 288 -6.35 3.36 19.33
CA LYS A 288 -5.75 3.61 20.66
C LYS A 288 -5.98 5.02 21.21
N PRO A 289 -5.83 6.11 20.45
CA PRO A 289 -6.08 7.45 20.97
C PRO A 289 -7.50 7.64 21.51
N ARG A 290 -8.50 6.99 20.92
CA ARG A 290 -9.90 7.08 21.33
C ARG A 290 -10.26 6.21 22.54
N THR A 291 -9.43 5.25 22.88
CA THR A 291 -9.66 4.27 23.94
C THR A 291 -8.72 4.43 25.13
N LYS A 292 -7.79 5.36 25.06
CA LYS A 292 -6.80 5.62 26.10
C LYS A 292 -7.46 5.99 27.43
N ARG A 293 -7.15 5.25 28.49
CA ARG A 293 -7.65 5.46 29.85
C ARG A 293 -6.54 5.21 30.86
N TRP A 294 -6.62 5.93 31.98
CA TRP A 294 -5.76 5.68 33.12
C TRP A 294 -6.51 4.86 34.16
N GLU A 295 -5.92 3.73 34.54
CA GLU A 295 -6.41 2.88 35.63
C GLU A 295 -5.36 2.80 36.74
N PRO A 296 -5.73 3.04 38.02
CA PRO A 296 -4.76 3.11 39.12
C PRO A 296 -3.90 1.84 39.29
N LYS A 297 -4.46 0.67 39.00
CA LYS A 297 -3.76 -0.62 39.13
C LYS A 297 -2.98 -0.99 37.86
N ALA A 298 -3.58 -0.82 36.70
CA ALA A 298 -3.03 -1.24 35.42
C ALA A 298 -2.15 -0.19 34.75
N GLY A 299 -2.33 1.10 35.08
CA GLY A 299 -1.68 2.22 34.38
C GLY A 299 -2.47 2.64 33.13
N TRP A 300 -1.78 2.98 32.07
CA TRP A 300 -2.41 3.32 30.80
C TRP A 300 -2.97 2.07 30.11
N THR A 301 -4.25 2.13 29.74
CA THR A 301 -4.97 1.06 29.04
C THR A 301 -5.59 1.55 27.73
N PHE A 302 -5.84 0.62 26.82
CA PHE A 302 -6.38 0.88 25.48
C PHE A 302 -7.44 -0.17 25.12
N HIS A 303 -8.31 -0.51 26.10
CA HIS A 303 -9.32 -1.55 25.91
C HIS A 303 -10.21 -1.29 24.69
N ASN A 304 -10.49 -2.34 23.93
CA ASN A 304 -11.32 -2.31 22.72
C ASN A 304 -10.78 -1.42 21.57
N HIS A 305 -9.49 -1.08 21.56
CA HIS A 305 -8.91 -0.29 20.47
C HIS A 305 -9.03 -1.00 19.10
N ASN A 306 -8.99 -2.32 19.08
CA ASN A 306 -9.20 -3.12 17.87
C ASN A 306 -10.63 -2.93 17.31
N TYR A 307 -11.64 -2.97 18.16
CA TYR A 307 -13.03 -2.74 17.77
C TYR A 307 -13.28 -1.31 17.28
N ILE A 308 -12.75 -0.32 18.00
CA ILE A 308 -12.85 1.09 17.59
C ILE A 308 -12.07 1.32 16.28
N GLY A 309 -10.87 0.75 16.16
CA GLY A 309 -10.06 0.82 14.95
C GLY A 309 -10.78 0.26 13.74
N GLU A 310 -11.36 -0.92 13.86
CA GLU A 310 -12.16 -1.54 12.81
C GLU A 310 -13.28 -0.62 12.30
N ARG A 311 -13.97 0.06 13.20
CA ARG A 311 -15.05 1.00 12.85
C ARG A 311 -14.55 2.30 12.25
N MET A 312 -13.30 2.68 12.45
CA MET A 312 -12.68 3.85 11.82
C MET A 312 -12.29 3.63 10.35
N ILE A 313 -12.08 2.38 9.94
CA ILE A 313 -11.56 2.06 8.60
C ILE A 313 -12.43 2.60 7.46
N PRO A 314 -13.76 2.45 7.44
CA PRO A 314 -14.58 2.97 6.34
C PRO A 314 -14.45 4.48 6.14
N ASP A 315 -14.39 5.26 7.21
CA ASP A 315 -14.26 6.71 7.12
C ASP A 315 -12.88 7.14 6.63
N ILE A 316 -11.82 6.46 7.10
CA ILE A 316 -10.46 6.69 6.63
C ILE A 316 -10.35 6.38 5.13
N PHE A 317 -10.83 5.21 4.69
CA PHE A 317 -10.78 4.78 3.29
C PHE A 317 -11.56 5.71 2.38
N ARG A 318 -12.76 6.14 2.82
CA ARG A 318 -13.60 7.07 2.06
C ARG A 318 -12.92 8.43 1.90
N ARG A 319 -12.39 8.99 2.97
CA ARG A 319 -11.71 10.29 2.94
C ARG A 319 -10.45 10.25 2.08
N MET A 320 -9.67 9.19 2.15
CA MET A 320 -8.43 9.01 1.41
C MET A 320 -8.65 8.49 -0.01
N LYS A 321 -9.88 8.20 -0.39
CA LYS A 321 -10.22 7.62 -1.70
C LYS A 321 -9.54 6.28 -1.96
N LEU A 322 -9.39 5.48 -0.92
CA LEU A 322 -9.00 4.08 -1.03
C LEU A 322 -10.20 3.21 -1.44
N PRO A 323 -9.98 2.00 -1.97
CA PRO A 323 -11.06 1.14 -2.43
C PRO A 323 -12.06 0.78 -1.31
N MET A 324 -13.35 0.99 -1.57
CA MET A 324 -14.47 0.68 -0.65
C MET A 324 -15.07 -0.70 -0.94
N ASN A 325 -14.26 -1.69 -1.22
CA ASN A 325 -14.64 -3.05 -1.66
C ASN A 325 -14.08 -4.12 -0.71
N GLU A 326 -13.84 -5.31 -1.21
CA GLU A 326 -13.27 -6.44 -0.46
C GLU A 326 -11.92 -6.11 0.19
N LYS A 327 -11.15 -5.19 -0.36
CA LYS A 327 -9.86 -4.73 0.21
C LYS A 327 -10.07 -3.98 1.53
N MET A 328 -11.08 -3.12 1.57
CA MET A 328 -11.47 -2.44 2.82
C MET A 328 -11.97 -3.44 3.87
N LYS A 329 -12.82 -4.38 3.48
CA LYS A 329 -13.33 -5.42 4.39
C LYS A 329 -12.22 -6.30 4.93
N TYR A 330 -11.23 -6.64 4.09
CA TYR A 330 -10.03 -7.35 4.50
C TYR A 330 -9.26 -6.58 5.58
N VAL A 331 -9.01 -5.29 5.37
CA VAL A 331 -8.32 -4.44 6.35
C VAL A 331 -9.12 -4.34 7.65
N GLN A 332 -10.44 -4.13 7.57
CA GLN A 332 -11.32 -4.10 8.74
C GLN A 332 -11.22 -5.40 9.56
N LYS A 333 -11.31 -6.54 8.89
CA LYS A 333 -11.22 -7.86 9.54
C LYS A 333 -9.90 -8.02 10.29
N LEU A 334 -8.77 -7.72 9.66
CA LEU A 334 -7.46 -7.87 10.29
C LEU A 334 -7.28 -6.91 11.47
N VAL A 335 -7.71 -5.66 11.34
CA VAL A 335 -7.67 -4.69 12.44
C VAL A 335 -8.54 -5.16 13.61
N GLY A 336 -9.76 -5.62 13.34
CA GLY A 336 -10.67 -6.13 14.37
C GLY A 336 -10.17 -7.36 15.09
N LEU A 337 -9.48 -8.25 14.40
CA LEU A 337 -9.03 -9.55 14.92
C LEU A 337 -7.59 -9.56 15.45
N HIS A 338 -6.79 -8.50 15.25
CA HIS A 338 -5.35 -8.56 15.50
C HIS A 338 -4.98 -8.89 16.96
N MET A 339 -5.85 -8.64 17.92
CA MET A 339 -5.62 -9.00 19.32
C MET A 339 -5.91 -10.46 19.65
N ARG A 340 -6.70 -11.16 18.83
CA ARG A 340 -7.16 -12.53 19.13
C ARG A 340 -6.03 -13.54 19.18
N PRO A 341 -5.15 -13.66 18.18
CA PRO A 341 -4.01 -14.57 18.24
C PRO A 341 -3.06 -14.27 19.40
N ILE A 342 -2.88 -12.99 19.74
CA ILE A 342 -2.00 -12.56 20.84
C ILE A 342 -2.54 -13.07 22.19
N VAL A 343 -3.84 -12.89 22.44
CA VAL A 343 -4.50 -13.35 23.66
C VAL A 343 -4.42 -14.88 23.77
N ILE A 344 -4.74 -15.58 22.67
CA ILE A 344 -4.65 -17.06 22.64
C ILE A 344 -3.23 -17.53 22.92
N ALA A 345 -2.21 -16.84 22.39
CA ALA A 345 -0.80 -17.21 22.60
C ALA A 345 -0.26 -16.87 24.00
N ASP A 346 -0.88 -15.93 24.71
CA ASP A 346 -0.48 -15.55 26.08
C ASP A 346 -1.14 -16.45 27.16
N GLU A 347 -2.26 -17.07 26.82
CA GLU A 347 -3.00 -18.00 27.67
C GLU A 347 -2.72 -19.46 27.30
N GLU A 348 -3.49 -20.40 27.89
CA GLU A 348 -3.49 -21.78 27.44
C GLU A 348 -4.17 -21.90 26.08
N VAL A 349 -3.43 -22.42 25.09
CA VAL A 349 -3.92 -22.58 23.71
C VAL A 349 -4.92 -23.74 23.64
N THR A 350 -6.23 -23.43 23.69
CA THR A 350 -7.31 -24.42 23.61
C THR A 350 -7.78 -24.62 22.16
N ASP A 351 -8.27 -25.84 21.88
CA ASP A 351 -8.80 -26.15 20.54
C ASP A 351 -10.04 -25.32 20.20
N SER A 352 -10.89 -24.99 21.17
CA SER A 352 -12.06 -24.14 20.98
C SER A 352 -11.65 -22.71 20.56
N ALA A 353 -10.68 -22.10 21.25
CA ALA A 353 -10.18 -20.78 20.91
C ALA A 353 -9.59 -20.74 19.50
N VAL A 354 -8.85 -21.77 19.12
CA VAL A 354 -8.24 -21.89 17.79
C VAL A 354 -9.30 -22.12 16.71
N ARG A 355 -10.34 -22.94 16.95
CA ARG A 355 -11.46 -23.10 16.00
C ARG A 355 -12.20 -21.79 15.75
N ARG A 356 -12.49 -21.03 16.82
CA ARG A 356 -13.14 -19.72 16.69
C ARG A 356 -12.29 -18.74 15.90
N LEU A 357 -10.99 -18.69 16.16
CA LEU A 357 -10.06 -17.86 15.40
C LEU A 357 -10.06 -18.24 13.90
N LEU A 358 -9.95 -19.53 13.59
CA LEU A 358 -9.96 -20.02 12.20
C LEU A 358 -11.28 -19.70 11.50
N PHE A 359 -12.40 -19.83 12.18
CA PHE A 359 -13.71 -19.49 11.63
C PHE A 359 -13.84 -17.98 11.36
N GLU A 360 -13.44 -17.13 12.31
CA GLU A 360 -13.56 -15.67 12.18
C GLU A 360 -12.61 -15.10 11.12
N ALA A 361 -11.38 -15.60 11.07
CA ALA A 361 -10.37 -15.14 10.09
C ALA A 361 -10.58 -15.73 8.68
N GLY A 362 -11.09 -16.98 8.61
CA GLY A 362 -11.30 -17.66 7.33
C GLY A 362 -10.00 -17.77 6.52
N ASP A 363 -10.05 -17.43 5.25
CA ASP A 363 -8.90 -17.50 4.34
C ASP A 363 -7.79 -16.47 4.65
N ASP A 364 -8.08 -15.49 5.50
CA ASP A 364 -7.12 -14.45 5.90
C ASP A 364 -6.30 -14.81 7.15
N ILE A 365 -6.43 -16.07 7.64
CA ILE A 365 -5.77 -16.52 8.87
C ILE A 365 -4.24 -16.39 8.81
N ASP A 366 -3.62 -16.71 7.68
CA ASP A 366 -2.17 -16.65 7.55
C ASP A 366 -1.66 -15.20 7.60
N ASP A 367 -2.36 -14.28 6.96
CA ASP A 367 -2.05 -12.84 6.99
C ASP A 367 -2.26 -12.25 8.39
N LEU A 368 -3.33 -12.67 9.08
CA LEU A 368 -3.57 -12.29 10.46
C LEU A 368 -2.43 -12.74 11.38
N MET A 369 -1.95 -13.96 11.22
CA MET A 369 -0.83 -14.48 12.00
C MET A 369 0.47 -13.73 11.72
N LEU A 370 0.74 -13.37 10.46
CA LEU A 370 1.89 -12.53 10.10
C LEU A 370 1.82 -11.17 10.78
N LEU A 371 0.66 -10.53 10.80
CA LEU A 371 0.45 -9.25 11.48
C LEU A 371 0.74 -9.36 12.98
N CYS A 372 0.21 -10.39 13.63
CA CYS A 372 0.38 -10.59 15.07
C CYS A 372 1.84 -10.89 15.44
N GLU A 373 2.54 -11.68 14.64
CA GLU A 373 3.98 -11.95 14.84
C GLU A 373 4.82 -10.67 14.66
N ALA A 374 4.48 -9.85 13.67
CA ALA A 374 5.15 -8.57 13.43
C ALA A 374 4.94 -7.56 14.57
N ASP A 375 3.80 -7.63 15.25
CA ASP A 375 3.44 -6.77 16.39
C ASP A 375 4.24 -7.08 17.67
N ILE A 376 4.95 -8.20 17.70
CA ILE A 376 5.80 -8.56 18.83
C ILE A 376 7.12 -7.78 18.74
N THR A 377 7.17 -6.63 19.43
CA THR A 377 8.31 -5.71 19.44
C THR A 377 8.98 -5.59 20.81
N SER A 378 8.75 -6.57 21.70
CA SER A 378 9.31 -6.58 23.05
C SER A 378 10.84 -6.58 23.01
N LYS A 379 11.46 -5.72 23.79
CA LYS A 379 12.94 -5.72 24.02
C LYS A 379 13.36 -6.85 24.97
N ASN A 380 12.44 -7.48 25.66
CA ASN A 380 12.71 -8.66 26.50
C ASN A 380 12.72 -9.91 25.62
N GLU A 381 13.93 -10.41 25.32
CA GLU A 381 14.12 -11.56 24.45
C GLU A 381 13.45 -12.84 24.95
N ALA A 382 13.43 -13.10 26.26
CA ALA A 382 12.76 -14.27 26.83
C ALA A 382 11.24 -14.20 26.63
N ARG A 383 10.64 -13.02 26.81
CA ARG A 383 9.21 -12.80 26.57
C ARG A 383 8.89 -12.92 25.09
N LYS A 384 9.70 -12.32 24.24
CA LYS A 384 9.56 -12.40 22.79
C LYS A 384 9.62 -13.85 22.30
N GLN A 385 10.61 -14.62 22.78
CA GLN A 385 10.76 -16.02 22.39
C GLN A 385 9.55 -16.85 22.83
N ARG A 386 9.04 -16.63 24.04
CA ARG A 386 7.84 -17.31 24.53
C ARG A 386 6.63 -17.06 23.64
N PHE A 387 6.38 -15.82 23.24
CA PHE A 387 5.31 -15.50 22.30
C PHE A 387 5.50 -16.19 20.96
N LEU A 388 6.71 -16.14 20.39
CA LEU A 388 7.00 -16.79 19.12
C LEU A 388 6.79 -18.31 19.17
N ASP A 389 7.18 -18.95 20.27
CA ASP A 389 6.97 -20.39 20.45
C ASP A 389 5.48 -20.73 20.60
N ASN A 390 4.72 -19.92 21.32
CA ASN A 390 3.27 -20.07 21.42
C ASN A 390 2.58 -19.84 20.07
N PHE A 391 3.03 -18.88 19.26
CA PHE A 391 2.50 -18.71 17.90
C PHE A 391 2.78 -19.93 17.01
N LYS A 392 3.93 -20.56 17.12
CA LYS A 392 4.18 -21.84 16.42
C LYS A 392 3.18 -22.91 16.84
N LEU A 393 2.86 -23.00 18.13
CA LEU A 393 1.85 -23.92 18.63
C LEU A 393 0.46 -23.58 18.09
N VAL A 394 0.08 -22.30 18.05
CA VAL A 394 -1.19 -21.86 17.46
C VAL A 394 -1.26 -22.24 15.98
N ARG A 395 -0.21 -22.00 15.21
CA ARG A 395 -0.14 -22.37 13.78
C ARG A 395 -0.28 -23.87 13.57
N GLN A 396 0.38 -24.68 14.40
CA GLN A 396 0.25 -26.15 14.31
C GLN A 396 -1.18 -26.60 14.61
N LYS A 397 -1.79 -26.08 15.66
CA LYS A 397 -3.20 -26.38 15.99
C LYS A 397 -4.18 -25.91 14.92
N LEU A 398 -3.96 -24.75 14.32
CA LEU A 398 -4.76 -24.26 13.18
C LEU A 398 -4.76 -25.28 12.03
N LYS A 399 -3.58 -25.78 11.69
CA LYS A 399 -3.42 -26.78 10.63
C LYS A 399 -4.12 -28.10 10.98
N ASP A 400 -3.88 -28.62 12.17
CA ASP A 400 -4.44 -29.89 12.63
C ASP A 400 -5.98 -29.85 12.68
N LEU A 401 -6.55 -28.74 13.18
CA LEU A 401 -8.00 -28.55 13.28
C LEU A 401 -8.65 -28.30 11.91
N GLU A 402 -7.95 -27.61 11.01
CA GLU A 402 -8.45 -27.41 9.64
C GLU A 402 -8.54 -28.74 8.88
N GLU A 403 -7.53 -29.59 8.99
CA GLU A 403 -7.52 -30.92 8.38
C GLU A 403 -8.59 -31.84 8.97
N LYS A 404 -8.80 -31.78 10.30
CA LYS A 404 -9.75 -32.62 11.02
C LYS A 404 -11.19 -32.15 10.87
N ASP A 405 -11.45 -30.89 11.16
CA ASP A 405 -12.78 -30.37 11.40
C ASP A 405 -13.34 -29.53 10.24
N ARG A 406 -12.52 -29.18 9.23
CA ARG A 406 -12.89 -28.35 8.07
C ARG A 406 -13.62 -27.06 8.45
N ILE A 407 -13.08 -26.37 9.47
CA ILE A 407 -13.74 -25.20 10.09
C ILE A 407 -13.62 -23.92 9.25
N ARG A 408 -12.58 -23.79 8.42
CA ARG A 408 -12.38 -22.58 7.62
C ARG A 408 -13.60 -22.35 6.71
N ASN A 409 -14.24 -21.18 6.83
CA ASN A 409 -15.41 -20.80 6.06
C ASN A 409 -16.59 -21.77 6.12
N PHE A 410 -16.67 -22.62 7.15
CA PHE A 410 -17.78 -23.57 7.25
C PHE A 410 -19.13 -22.83 7.43
N GLN A 411 -20.15 -23.41 6.86
CA GLN A 411 -21.54 -23.08 7.17
C GLN A 411 -22.10 -24.18 8.07
N PRO A 412 -22.91 -23.84 9.08
CA PRO A 412 -23.57 -24.88 9.86
C PRO A 412 -24.28 -25.86 8.95
N PRO A 413 -24.12 -27.19 9.18
CA PRO A 413 -24.66 -28.21 8.27
C PRO A 413 -26.20 -28.27 8.29
N VAL A 414 -26.84 -27.57 9.23
CA VAL A 414 -28.28 -27.29 9.26
C VAL A 414 -28.45 -25.79 9.04
N ASP A 415 -29.12 -25.41 7.96
CA ASP A 415 -29.32 -24.02 7.59
C ASP A 415 -30.67 -23.45 8.09
N GLY A 416 -30.87 -22.13 7.88
CA GLY A 416 -32.11 -21.46 8.32
C GLY A 416 -33.36 -21.98 7.59
N ALA A 417 -33.24 -22.39 6.34
CA ALA A 417 -34.36 -22.94 5.55
C ALA A 417 -34.82 -24.27 6.12
N GLU A 418 -33.89 -25.15 6.47
CA GLU A 418 -34.19 -26.42 7.12
C GLU A 418 -34.84 -26.22 8.51
N ILE A 419 -34.33 -25.27 9.31
CA ILE A 419 -34.94 -24.93 10.61
C ILE A 419 -36.38 -24.45 10.43
N MET A 420 -36.63 -23.56 9.47
CA MET A 420 -37.99 -23.09 9.15
C MET A 420 -38.90 -24.25 8.76
N GLN A 421 -38.41 -25.15 7.93
CA GLN A 421 -39.17 -26.32 7.48
C GLN A 421 -39.52 -27.27 8.62
N VAL A 422 -38.52 -27.60 9.49
CA VAL A 422 -38.69 -28.53 10.60
C VAL A 422 -39.69 -28.04 11.63
N PHE A 423 -39.71 -26.77 11.95
CA PHE A 423 -40.58 -26.19 12.97
C PHE A 423 -41.80 -25.43 12.40
N GLY A 424 -41.92 -25.34 11.08
CA GLY A 424 -43.03 -24.61 10.46
C GLY A 424 -43.01 -23.12 10.78
N LEU A 425 -41.82 -22.51 10.84
CA LEU A 425 -41.63 -21.10 11.20
C LEU A 425 -41.47 -20.23 9.96
N GLU A 426 -41.98 -19.02 10.03
CA GLU A 426 -41.60 -17.93 9.14
C GLU A 426 -40.28 -17.30 9.65
N PRO A 427 -39.58 -16.48 8.80
CA PRO A 427 -38.35 -15.82 9.22
C PRO A 427 -38.52 -15.07 10.55
N CYS A 428 -37.79 -15.49 11.59
CA CYS A 428 -37.91 -14.95 12.93
C CYS A 428 -36.58 -15.02 13.69
N ARG A 429 -36.54 -14.38 14.85
CA ARG A 429 -35.34 -14.31 15.71
C ARG A 429 -34.90 -15.69 16.21
N GLU A 430 -35.84 -16.58 16.49
CA GLU A 430 -35.60 -17.93 17.00
C GLU A 430 -34.76 -18.77 16.04
N ILE A 431 -34.94 -18.60 14.72
CA ILE A 431 -34.11 -19.27 13.70
C ILE A 431 -32.65 -18.83 13.81
N GLY A 432 -32.42 -17.54 13.96
CA GLY A 432 -31.07 -16.99 14.17
C GLY A 432 -30.42 -17.50 15.45
N THR A 433 -31.19 -17.61 16.53
CA THR A 433 -30.75 -18.13 17.83
C THR A 433 -30.34 -19.60 17.72
N LEU A 434 -31.16 -20.44 17.09
CA LEU A 434 -30.86 -21.85 16.87
C LEU A 434 -29.64 -22.06 15.98
N LYS A 435 -29.55 -21.32 14.89
CA LYS A 435 -28.41 -21.36 13.97
C LYS A 435 -27.11 -20.97 14.68
N SER A 436 -27.14 -19.93 15.50
CA SER A 436 -25.98 -19.50 16.31
C SER A 436 -25.60 -20.55 17.34
N ALA A 437 -26.57 -21.16 18.02
CA ALA A 437 -26.33 -22.22 19.00
C ALA A 437 -25.63 -23.45 18.38
N ILE A 438 -26.05 -23.88 17.19
CA ILE A 438 -25.39 -24.97 16.44
C ILE A 438 -23.96 -24.60 16.09
N LYS A 439 -23.76 -23.41 15.54
CA LYS A 439 -22.42 -22.91 15.20
C LYS A 439 -21.51 -22.89 16.42
N ASP A 440 -21.96 -22.35 17.54
CA ASP A 440 -21.18 -22.26 18.77
C ASP A 440 -20.85 -23.64 19.32
N ALA A 441 -21.78 -24.59 19.29
CA ALA A 441 -21.55 -25.97 19.75
C ALA A 441 -20.47 -26.67 18.89
N ILE A 442 -20.44 -26.44 17.59
CA ILE A 442 -19.39 -26.97 16.69
C ILE A 442 -18.03 -26.32 17.00
N LEU A 443 -17.99 -25.00 17.13
CA LEU A 443 -16.75 -24.27 17.43
C LEU A 443 -16.17 -24.64 18.81
N ASP A 444 -17.03 -24.89 19.79
CA ASP A 444 -16.62 -25.34 21.13
C ASP A 444 -16.25 -26.84 21.18
N GLY A 445 -16.47 -27.57 20.09
CA GLY A 445 -16.16 -28.98 19.98
C GLY A 445 -17.14 -29.88 20.74
N MET A 446 -18.32 -29.36 21.09
CA MET A 446 -19.38 -30.14 21.76
C MET A 446 -20.02 -31.13 20.81
N ILE A 447 -20.13 -30.79 19.54
CA ILE A 447 -20.63 -31.66 18.48
C ILE A 447 -19.70 -31.59 17.26
N PRO A 448 -19.59 -32.67 16.45
CA PRO A 448 -18.86 -32.62 15.19
C PRO A 448 -19.57 -31.76 14.16
N ASN A 449 -18.84 -31.29 13.16
CA ASN A 449 -19.38 -30.53 12.02
C ASN A 449 -20.02 -31.50 11.00
N GLU A 450 -21.10 -32.15 11.41
CA GLU A 450 -21.85 -33.13 10.64
C GLU A 450 -23.35 -32.87 10.78
N HIS A 451 -24.11 -33.14 9.71
CA HIS A 451 -25.56 -32.85 9.66
C HIS A 451 -26.34 -33.53 10.78
N ASP A 452 -26.14 -34.83 10.97
CA ASP A 452 -26.92 -35.63 11.96
C ASP A 452 -26.69 -35.17 13.39
N ALA A 453 -25.45 -34.86 13.75
CA ALA A 453 -25.10 -34.31 15.07
C ALA A 453 -25.69 -32.91 15.27
N ALA A 454 -25.62 -32.05 14.24
CA ALA A 454 -26.19 -30.69 14.28
C ALA A 454 -27.71 -30.74 14.35
N TYR A 455 -28.37 -31.65 13.63
CA TYR A 455 -29.81 -31.84 13.65
C TYR A 455 -30.32 -32.34 15.02
N ALA A 456 -29.63 -33.32 15.62
CA ALA A 456 -29.94 -33.79 16.99
C ALA A 456 -29.80 -32.64 18.02
N PHE A 457 -28.75 -31.85 17.91
CA PHE A 457 -28.56 -30.69 18.77
C PHE A 457 -29.62 -29.60 18.54
N LEU A 458 -30.05 -29.37 17.29
CA LEU A 458 -31.15 -28.50 16.94
C LEU A 458 -32.43 -28.88 17.67
N LEU A 459 -32.82 -30.15 17.61
CA LEU A 459 -34.04 -30.65 18.26
C LEU A 459 -33.99 -30.45 19.78
N GLN A 460 -32.83 -30.74 20.39
CA GLN A 460 -32.65 -30.55 21.83
C GLN A 460 -32.80 -29.07 22.20
N LYS A 461 -32.09 -28.17 21.46
CA LYS A 461 -32.09 -26.76 21.77
C LYS A 461 -33.42 -26.08 21.51
N ALA A 462 -34.14 -26.52 20.47
CA ALA A 462 -35.48 -26.04 20.16
C ALA A 462 -36.48 -26.44 21.25
N ALA A 463 -36.36 -27.68 21.80
CA ALA A 463 -37.18 -28.13 22.94
C ALA A 463 -37.00 -27.26 24.19
N GLU A 464 -35.76 -26.86 24.48
CA GLU A 464 -35.45 -25.92 25.57
C GLU A 464 -36.14 -24.56 25.38
N MET A 465 -36.36 -24.14 24.11
CA MET A 465 -37.06 -22.90 23.73
C MET A 465 -38.57 -23.06 23.60
N GLY A 466 -39.10 -24.27 23.88
CA GLY A 466 -40.53 -24.57 23.77
C GLY A 466 -41.02 -24.79 22.34
N LEU A 467 -40.12 -24.97 21.37
CA LEU A 467 -40.44 -25.25 19.99
C LEU A 467 -40.62 -26.77 19.75
N LYS A 468 -41.61 -27.15 18.98
CA LYS A 468 -41.84 -28.55 18.61
C LYS A 468 -41.77 -28.71 17.10
N PRO A 469 -41.19 -29.79 16.57
CA PRO A 469 -41.22 -30.10 15.16
C PRO A 469 -42.61 -30.13 14.61
N LYS A 470 -42.82 -29.65 13.39
CA LYS A 470 -44.08 -29.78 12.69
C LYS A 470 -44.30 -31.27 12.37
N GLN A 471 -45.47 -31.77 12.69
CA GLN A 471 -45.87 -33.12 12.33
C GLN A 471 -46.01 -33.33 10.84
#